data_1452cd07af413cca0e7698c4412e1650
#
_entry.id   1452cd07af413cca0e7698c4412e1650
#
_cell.length_a   1.000
_cell.length_b   1.000
_cell.length_c   1.000
_cell.angle_alpha   90.00
_cell.angle_beta   90.00
_cell.angle_gamma   90.00
#
_symmetry.space_group_name_H-M   'P 1'
#
loop_
_entity.id
_entity.type
_entity.pdbx_description
1 polymer ?
#
loop_
_entity_poly.entity_id
_entity_poly.type
_entity_poly.pdbx_seq_one_letter_code
_entity_poly.pdbx_strand_id
1 'polypeptide(L)'
;IRRLKFGGQKYLAKPMSKLMAERLAKQPWDFDAVTYVPMNKSGLKNRGYNQARLLAEEICDIIQKPMFCGMAKKEGVIPQEGLDYNGRKDNVKGAFLVTEKPPERLLLVDDVKTTGATLGEAAKALKKAGCREVYCLTFASAVRKPKTGGL
;
A
#
# COMPACT_ATOMS: atom_id res chain seq x y z
N ILE A 1 -8.12 -3.43 -11.04
CA ILE A 1 -7.92 -2.45 -9.95
C ILE A 1 -9.09 -1.46 -9.88
N ARG A 2 -9.45 -0.79 -10.98
CA ARG A 2 -10.53 0.20 -10.99
C ARG A 2 -11.86 -0.37 -10.46
N ARG A 3 -12.22 -1.60 -10.83
CA ARG A 3 -13.42 -2.29 -10.31
C ARG A 3 -13.31 -2.63 -8.82
N LEU A 4 -12.11 -2.99 -8.34
CA LEU A 4 -11.87 -3.18 -6.92
C LEU A 4 -11.97 -1.84 -6.15
N LYS A 5 -11.54 -0.72 -6.73
CA LYS A 5 -11.59 0.61 -6.09
C LYS A 5 -12.98 1.24 -6.04
N PHE A 6 -13.73 1.15 -7.11
CA PHE A 6 -14.95 1.95 -7.33
C PHE A 6 -16.19 1.11 -7.67
N GLY A 7 -16.03 -0.17 -7.92
CA GLY A 7 -17.12 -1.06 -8.33
C GLY A 7 -17.66 -1.98 -7.23
N GLY A 8 -17.22 -1.83 -5.97
CA GLY A 8 -17.66 -2.70 -4.87
C GLY A 8 -17.29 -4.17 -5.01
N GLN A 9 -16.48 -4.54 -6.01
CA GLN A 9 -16.19 -5.92 -6.38
C GLN A 9 -15.05 -6.50 -5.52
N LYS A 10 -15.32 -6.66 -4.21
CA LYS A 10 -14.35 -7.19 -3.23
C LYS A 10 -13.81 -8.57 -3.60
N TYR A 11 -14.62 -9.41 -4.28
CA TYR A 11 -14.23 -10.75 -4.72
C TYR A 11 -13.00 -10.77 -5.63
N LEU A 12 -12.66 -9.65 -6.27
CA LEU A 12 -11.45 -9.51 -7.09
C LEU A 12 -10.16 -9.53 -6.25
N ALA A 13 -10.24 -9.29 -4.95
CA ALA A 13 -9.06 -9.34 -4.08
C ALA A 13 -8.42 -10.74 -4.12
N LYS A 14 -9.21 -11.79 -4.06
CA LYS A 14 -8.71 -13.18 -4.03
C LYS A 14 -7.86 -13.56 -5.25
N PRO A 15 -8.33 -13.46 -6.52
CA PRO A 15 -7.49 -13.76 -7.68
C PRO A 15 -6.29 -12.81 -7.82
N MET A 16 -6.45 -11.53 -7.43
CA MET A 16 -5.34 -10.58 -7.46
C MET A 16 -4.25 -10.95 -6.46
N SER A 17 -4.63 -11.30 -5.23
CA SER A 17 -3.69 -11.70 -4.18
C SER A 17 -2.96 -13.00 -4.51
N LYS A 18 -3.62 -13.95 -5.20
CA LYS A 18 -2.97 -15.16 -5.70
C LYS A 18 -1.80 -14.83 -6.63
N LEU A 19 -2.01 -13.96 -7.61
CA LEU A 19 -0.95 -13.49 -8.51
C LEU A 19 0.17 -12.74 -7.77
N MET A 20 -0.19 -11.94 -6.77
CA MET A 20 0.79 -11.24 -5.93
C MET A 20 1.62 -12.23 -5.10
N ALA A 21 1.00 -13.25 -4.52
CA ALA A 21 1.69 -14.29 -3.75
C ALA A 21 2.62 -15.15 -4.62
N GLU A 22 2.20 -15.50 -5.83
CA GLU A 22 3.06 -16.18 -6.81
C GLU A 22 4.30 -15.34 -7.19
N ARG A 23 4.14 -14.03 -7.32
CA ARG A 23 5.25 -13.11 -7.55
C ARG A 23 6.15 -13.00 -6.33
N LEU A 24 5.55 -12.92 -5.13
CA LEU A 24 6.25 -12.85 -3.85
C LEU A 24 7.14 -14.06 -3.62
N ALA A 25 6.65 -15.26 -3.93
CA ALA A 25 7.39 -16.50 -3.77
C ALA A 25 8.70 -16.58 -4.59
N LYS A 26 8.83 -15.71 -5.60
CA LYS A 26 10.04 -15.59 -6.44
C LYS A 26 11.04 -14.57 -5.91
N GLN A 27 10.74 -13.89 -4.79
CA GLN A 27 11.62 -12.90 -4.19
C GLN A 27 12.40 -13.51 -3.02
N PRO A 28 13.67 -13.15 -2.83
CA PRO A 28 14.47 -13.57 -1.69
C PRO A 28 14.16 -12.71 -0.44
N TRP A 29 12.88 -12.37 -0.23
CA TRP A 29 12.46 -11.51 0.88
C TRP A 29 12.12 -12.35 2.11
N ASP A 30 12.73 -12.01 3.23
CA ASP A 30 12.41 -12.57 4.53
C ASP A 30 11.76 -11.51 5.41
N PHE A 31 10.52 -11.76 5.85
CA PHE A 31 9.73 -10.84 6.66
C PHE A 31 8.88 -11.59 7.68
N ASP A 32 8.57 -10.91 8.78
CA ASP A 32 7.90 -11.50 9.95
C ASP A 32 6.39 -11.41 9.84
N ALA A 33 5.87 -10.31 9.24
CA ALA A 33 4.44 -10.06 9.09
C ALA A 33 4.14 -9.23 7.84
N VAL A 34 2.87 -9.22 7.45
CA VAL A 34 2.34 -8.40 6.36
C VAL A 34 1.61 -7.20 6.94
N THR A 35 1.74 -6.05 6.32
CA THR A 35 0.95 -4.85 6.59
C THR A 35 0.43 -4.24 5.31
N TYR A 36 -0.41 -3.23 5.38
CA TYR A 36 -1.03 -2.59 4.24
C TYR A 36 -0.99 -1.07 4.36
N VAL A 37 -1.08 -0.36 3.25
CA VAL A 37 -1.23 1.10 3.25
C VAL A 37 -2.62 1.46 3.78
N PRO A 38 -2.72 2.12 4.95
CA PRO A 38 -4.01 2.46 5.52
C PRO A 38 -4.69 3.60 4.75
N MET A 39 -6.02 3.60 4.81
CA MET A 39 -6.87 4.65 4.30
C MET A 39 -7.36 5.52 5.46
N ASN A 40 -7.58 6.83 5.26
CA ASN A 40 -8.21 7.68 6.25
C ASN A 40 -9.71 7.33 6.44
N LYS A 41 -10.31 7.79 7.53
CA LYS A 41 -11.71 7.46 7.88
C LYS A 41 -12.69 7.95 6.81
N SER A 42 -12.48 9.14 6.24
CA SER A 42 -13.34 9.68 5.18
C SER A 42 -13.28 8.82 3.92
N GLY A 43 -12.11 8.40 3.49
CA GLY A 43 -11.94 7.48 2.36
C GLY A 43 -12.59 6.12 2.62
N LEU A 44 -12.45 5.60 3.85
CA LEU A 44 -13.06 4.34 4.24
C LEU A 44 -14.60 4.45 4.27
N LYS A 45 -15.16 5.56 4.81
CA LYS A 45 -16.60 5.83 4.82
C LYS A 45 -17.17 5.89 3.40
N ASN A 46 -16.48 6.59 2.50
CA ASN A 46 -16.95 6.76 1.12
C ASN A 46 -16.85 5.47 0.29
N ARG A 47 -15.88 4.62 0.57
CA ARG A 47 -15.56 3.43 -0.24
C ARG A 47 -16.04 2.13 0.40
N GLY A 48 -16.27 2.12 1.72
CA GLY A 48 -16.74 1.00 2.51
C GLY A 48 -15.66 -0.04 2.85
N TYR A 49 -14.47 0.04 2.25
CA TYR A 49 -13.33 -0.86 2.51
C TYR A 49 -12.01 -0.28 2.01
N ASN A 50 -10.91 -0.82 2.54
CA ASN A 50 -9.56 -0.53 2.08
C ASN A 50 -9.07 -1.68 1.19
N GLN A 51 -8.77 -1.40 -0.07
CA GLN A 51 -8.32 -2.39 -1.05
C GLN A 51 -6.99 -3.03 -0.65
N ALA A 52 -6.03 -2.22 -0.18
CA ALA A 52 -4.73 -2.71 0.24
C ALA A 52 -4.87 -3.68 1.42
N ARG A 53 -5.82 -3.41 2.34
CA ARG A 53 -6.13 -4.31 3.43
C ARG A 53 -6.70 -5.65 2.95
N LEU A 54 -7.69 -5.63 2.05
CA LEU A 54 -8.26 -6.86 1.48
C LEU A 54 -7.19 -7.72 0.79
N LEU A 55 -6.29 -7.09 0.02
CA LEU A 55 -5.18 -7.79 -0.61
C LEU A 55 -4.22 -8.38 0.42
N ALA A 56 -3.90 -7.64 1.47
CA ALA A 56 -3.01 -8.11 2.53
C ALA A 56 -3.61 -9.28 3.33
N GLU A 57 -4.90 -9.23 3.66
CA GLU A 57 -5.63 -10.32 4.33
C GLU A 57 -5.53 -11.63 3.53
N GLU A 58 -5.87 -11.59 2.25
CA GLU A 58 -5.78 -12.75 1.36
C GLU A 58 -4.32 -13.25 1.20
N ILE A 59 -3.33 -12.35 1.16
CA ILE A 59 -1.91 -12.73 1.10
C ILE A 59 -1.51 -13.43 2.41
N CYS A 60 -1.88 -12.90 3.57
CA CYS A 60 -1.63 -13.53 4.87
C CYS A 60 -2.17 -14.97 4.92
N ASP A 61 -3.39 -15.19 4.42
CA ASP A 61 -4.01 -16.51 4.37
C ASP A 61 -3.25 -17.47 3.44
N ILE A 62 -2.79 -16.98 2.28
CA ILE A 62 -2.04 -17.80 1.32
C ILE A 62 -0.67 -18.21 1.86
N ILE A 63 0.07 -17.27 2.47
CA ILE A 63 1.45 -17.50 2.91
C ILE A 63 1.59 -17.88 4.39
N GLN A 64 0.47 -17.94 5.12
CA GLN A 64 0.38 -18.29 6.55
C GLN A 64 1.30 -17.42 7.43
N LYS A 65 1.26 -16.10 7.19
CA LYS A 65 1.95 -15.10 8.02
C LYS A 65 0.97 -14.15 8.69
N PRO A 66 1.29 -13.63 9.89
CA PRO A 66 0.41 -12.72 10.61
C PRO A 66 0.30 -11.36 9.93
N MET A 67 -0.80 -10.64 10.20
CA MET A 67 -0.98 -9.26 9.77
C MET A 67 -0.67 -8.28 10.90
N PHE A 68 0.13 -7.26 10.60
CA PHE A 68 0.38 -6.10 11.48
C PHE A 68 -0.58 -4.97 11.11
N CYS A 69 -1.43 -4.56 12.06
CA CYS A 69 -2.46 -3.54 11.88
C CYS A 69 -2.15 -2.20 12.58
N GLY A 70 -0.97 -2.08 13.21
CA GLY A 70 -0.58 -0.90 14.02
C GLY A 70 -0.16 0.32 13.21
N MET A 71 -0.64 0.51 11.97
CA MET A 71 -0.42 1.71 11.17
C MET A 71 -1.75 2.36 10.79
N ALA A 72 -1.82 3.69 10.91
CA ALA A 72 -2.99 4.49 10.54
C ALA A 72 -2.61 5.66 9.65
N LYS A 73 -3.55 6.12 8.83
CA LYS A 73 -3.43 7.35 8.05
C LYS A 73 -4.12 8.49 8.78
N LYS A 74 -3.41 9.62 8.94
CA LYS A 74 -3.93 10.84 9.58
C LYS A 74 -5.13 11.39 8.80
N GLU A 75 -6.08 12.00 9.51
CA GLU A 75 -7.15 12.78 8.91
C GLU A 75 -6.61 14.12 8.38
N GLY A 76 -7.34 14.72 7.43
CA GLY A 76 -7.02 16.06 6.91
C GLY A 76 -5.93 16.09 5.84
N VAL A 77 -5.25 14.98 5.55
CA VAL A 77 -4.38 14.87 4.37
C VAL A 77 -5.27 14.56 3.15
N ILE A 78 -5.86 15.60 2.58
CA ILE A 78 -6.76 15.47 1.42
C ILE A 78 -5.89 15.23 0.18
N PRO A 79 -6.11 14.14 -0.57
CA PRO A 79 -5.61 14.06 -1.92
C PRO A 79 -6.37 15.13 -2.73
N GLN A 80 -5.75 16.23 -3.08
CA GLN A 80 -6.35 17.14 -4.07
C GLN A 80 -6.33 16.40 -5.42
N GLU A 81 -7.51 16.03 -5.88
CA GLU A 81 -7.71 15.58 -7.25
C GLU A 81 -7.31 16.74 -8.16
N GLY A 82 -6.33 16.51 -9.04
CA GLY A 82 -5.87 17.53 -9.99
C GLY A 82 -4.47 18.09 -9.77
N LEU A 83 -3.77 17.75 -8.69
CA LEU A 83 -2.36 18.12 -8.54
C LEU A 83 -1.48 17.32 -9.48
N ASP A 84 -0.52 18.02 -10.09
CA ASP A 84 0.53 17.41 -10.88
C ASP A 84 1.46 16.53 -10.01
N TYR A 85 2.46 15.92 -10.65
CA TYR A 85 3.36 14.95 -10.03
C TYR A 85 4.09 15.48 -8.77
N ASN A 86 4.41 16.77 -8.70
CA ASN A 86 5.13 17.37 -7.58
C ASN A 86 4.20 17.62 -6.38
N GLY A 87 2.96 18.07 -6.61
CA GLY A 87 1.97 18.28 -5.56
C GLY A 87 1.53 16.98 -4.85
N ARG A 88 1.59 15.82 -5.51
CA ARG A 88 1.30 14.52 -4.87
C ARG A 88 2.38 14.05 -3.89
N LYS A 89 3.62 14.49 -4.05
CA LYS A 89 4.72 14.16 -3.12
C LYS A 89 4.57 14.88 -1.78
N ASP A 90 4.17 16.15 -1.82
CA ASP A 90 4.08 16.97 -0.61
C ASP A 90 2.84 16.63 0.23
N ASN A 91 1.73 16.21 -0.40
CA ASN A 91 0.50 15.85 0.29
C ASN A 91 0.53 14.54 1.09
N VAL A 92 1.53 13.70 0.92
CA VAL A 92 1.64 12.44 1.69
C VAL A 92 2.73 12.47 2.76
N LYS A 93 3.53 13.54 2.83
CA LYS A 93 4.61 13.68 3.81
C LYS A 93 4.06 13.66 5.24
N GLY A 94 4.54 12.72 6.04
CA GLY A 94 4.09 12.57 7.43
C GLY A 94 2.62 12.14 7.60
N ALA A 95 1.99 11.62 6.53
CA ALA A 95 0.58 11.23 6.53
C ALA A 95 0.28 9.96 7.36
N PHE A 96 1.30 9.21 7.77
CA PHE A 96 1.11 7.96 8.48
C PHE A 96 1.59 8.03 9.93
N LEU A 97 0.85 7.32 10.80
CA LEU A 97 1.18 7.08 12.21
C LEU A 97 1.34 5.59 12.42
N VAL A 98 2.30 5.20 13.26
CA VAL A 98 2.43 3.85 13.76
C VAL A 98 2.09 3.89 15.24
N THR A 99 1.05 3.13 15.64
CA THR A 99 0.43 3.16 16.97
C THR A 99 0.89 2.02 17.87
N GLU A 100 1.57 1.03 17.30
CA GLU A 100 2.09 -0.14 18.00
C GLU A 100 3.51 -0.41 17.53
N LYS A 101 4.32 -1.08 18.35
CA LYS A 101 5.68 -1.46 17.96
C LYS A 101 5.62 -2.46 16.80
N PRO A 102 6.18 -2.13 15.62
CA PRO A 102 6.15 -3.05 14.49
C PRO A 102 7.15 -4.20 14.66
N PRO A 103 6.93 -5.34 13.98
CA PRO A 103 7.97 -6.34 13.76
C PRO A 103 9.21 -5.75 13.08
N GLU A 104 10.34 -6.44 13.19
CA GLU A 104 11.60 -5.97 12.60
C GLU A 104 11.55 -5.90 11.07
N ARG A 105 10.83 -6.84 10.44
CA ARG A 105 10.74 -6.96 8.98
C ARG A 105 9.29 -7.09 8.55
N LEU A 106 8.86 -6.21 7.65
CA LEU A 106 7.48 -6.15 7.19
C LEU A 106 7.38 -6.18 5.67
N LEU A 107 6.34 -6.87 5.18
CA LEU A 107 5.84 -6.74 3.82
C LEU A 107 4.71 -5.71 3.80
N LEU A 108 4.92 -4.57 3.15
CA LEU A 108 3.92 -3.50 2.96
C LEU A 108 3.20 -3.70 1.63
N VAL A 109 1.88 -3.89 1.70
CA VAL A 109 1.01 -4.14 0.54
C VAL A 109 0.22 -2.88 0.16
N ASP A 110 0.14 -2.60 -1.14
CA ASP A 110 -0.75 -1.61 -1.73
C ASP A 110 -1.32 -2.15 -3.06
N ASP A 111 -2.37 -1.51 -3.59
CA ASP A 111 -2.98 -1.94 -4.85
C ASP A 111 -2.20 -1.42 -6.07
N VAL A 112 -1.78 -0.15 -6.06
CA VAL A 112 -1.10 0.51 -7.20
C VAL A 112 0.03 1.41 -6.74
N LYS A 113 1.19 1.21 -7.32
CA LYS A 113 2.30 2.16 -7.25
C LYS A 113 2.21 3.14 -8.43
N THR A 114 1.94 4.41 -8.17
CA THR A 114 2.05 5.49 -9.17
C THR A 114 3.44 6.13 -9.13
N THR A 115 3.64 7.05 -8.18
CA THR A 115 4.95 7.69 -7.95
C THR A 115 5.79 6.94 -6.92
N GLY A 116 5.17 6.11 -6.10
CA GLY A 116 5.78 5.48 -4.92
C GLY A 116 5.80 6.37 -3.67
N ALA A 117 5.31 7.61 -3.75
CA ALA A 117 5.32 8.53 -2.62
C ALA A 117 4.56 8.00 -1.40
N THR A 118 3.38 7.42 -1.60
CA THR A 118 2.57 6.81 -0.54
C THR A 118 3.29 5.66 0.15
N LEU A 119 3.83 4.72 -0.64
CA LEU A 119 4.61 3.59 -0.12
C LEU A 119 5.87 4.07 0.61
N GLY A 120 6.57 5.06 0.04
CA GLY A 120 7.77 5.64 0.65
C GLY A 120 7.49 6.29 2.01
N GLU A 121 6.41 7.05 2.15
CA GLU A 121 6.05 7.69 3.41
C GLU A 121 5.54 6.67 4.45
N ALA A 122 4.77 5.65 4.03
CA ALA A 122 4.37 4.57 4.91
C ALA A 122 5.58 3.76 5.41
N ALA A 123 6.52 3.42 4.53
CA ALA A 123 7.75 2.74 4.90
C ALA A 123 8.63 3.57 5.85
N LYS A 124 8.74 4.89 5.63
CA LYS A 124 9.45 5.80 6.55
C LYS A 124 8.82 5.80 7.95
N ALA A 125 7.48 5.84 8.03
CA ALA A 125 6.78 5.81 9.32
C ALA A 125 7.06 4.50 10.06
N LEU A 126 7.02 3.35 9.38
CA LEU A 126 7.34 2.05 9.96
C LEU A 126 8.79 1.97 10.44
N LYS A 127 9.74 2.44 9.63
CA LYS A 127 11.18 2.47 10.01
C LYS A 127 11.42 3.39 11.21
N LYS A 128 10.79 4.55 11.27
CA LYS A 128 10.86 5.47 12.41
C LYS A 128 10.30 4.83 13.68
N ALA A 129 9.33 3.95 13.58
CA ALA A 129 8.75 3.21 14.70
C ALA A 129 9.56 1.98 15.13
N GLY A 130 10.69 1.67 14.45
CA GLY A 130 11.61 0.59 14.81
C GLY A 130 11.61 -0.62 13.86
N CYS A 131 10.84 -0.60 12.77
CA CYS A 131 10.95 -1.61 11.74
C CYS A 131 12.28 -1.45 10.99
N ARG A 132 13.04 -2.53 10.86
CA ARG A 132 14.36 -2.53 10.26
C ARG A 132 14.30 -2.63 8.73
N GLU A 133 13.45 -3.51 8.22
CA GLU A 133 13.29 -3.76 6.80
C GLU A 133 11.81 -3.68 6.39
N VAL A 134 11.54 -2.97 5.29
CA VAL A 134 10.20 -2.87 4.69
C VAL A 134 10.30 -3.23 3.21
N TYR A 135 9.72 -4.35 2.85
CA TYR A 135 9.51 -4.76 1.46
C TYR A 135 8.16 -4.24 0.98
N CYS A 136 8.07 -3.80 -0.27
CA CYS A 136 6.83 -3.25 -0.82
C CYS A 136 6.33 -4.11 -1.97
N LEU A 137 5.07 -4.55 -1.89
CA LEU A 137 4.41 -5.34 -2.90
C LEU A 137 3.14 -4.62 -3.39
N THR A 138 3.01 -4.43 -4.71
CA THR A 138 1.82 -3.85 -5.33
C THR A 138 1.32 -4.72 -6.47
N PHE A 139 0.01 -4.74 -6.68
CA PHE A 139 -0.58 -5.47 -7.80
C PHE A 139 -0.20 -4.86 -9.15
N ALA A 140 -0.13 -3.53 -9.24
CA ALA A 140 0.26 -2.84 -10.46
C ALA A 140 1.18 -1.65 -10.19
N SER A 141 1.97 -1.31 -11.20
CA SER A 141 2.76 -0.09 -11.23
C SER A 141 2.40 0.71 -12.48
N ALA A 142 2.21 2.03 -12.34
CA ALA A 142 2.04 2.91 -13.49
C ALA A 142 3.38 3.01 -14.21
N VAL A 143 3.44 2.49 -15.43
CA VAL A 143 4.61 2.63 -16.30
C VAL A 143 4.64 4.07 -16.80
N ARG A 144 5.72 4.80 -16.50
CA ARG A 144 5.97 6.07 -17.19
C ARG A 144 6.26 5.78 -18.65
N LYS A 145 5.42 6.28 -19.56
CA LYS A 145 5.88 6.46 -20.94
C LYS A 145 7.09 7.41 -20.90
N PRO A 146 8.24 7.06 -21.50
CA PRO A 146 9.30 8.02 -21.66
C PRO A 146 8.71 9.24 -22.37
N LYS A 147 9.01 10.45 -21.88
CA LYS A 147 8.74 11.66 -22.66
C LYS A 147 9.52 11.48 -23.95
N THR A 148 8.83 11.19 -25.04
CA THR A 148 9.40 11.36 -26.38
C THR A 148 9.69 12.84 -26.48
N GLY A 149 10.98 13.20 -26.31
CA GLY A 149 11.44 14.53 -26.60
C GLY A 149 11.11 14.81 -28.06
N GLY A 150 10.18 15.72 -28.29
CA GLY A 150 10.01 16.31 -29.60
C GLY A 150 11.33 17.04 -29.93
N LEU A 151 11.90 16.65 -31.04
CA LEU A 151 12.90 17.46 -31.76
C LEU A 151 12.19 18.72 -32.27
#